data_603dc581fc7077f001f0e8305731c8c6
#
_entry.id   603dc581fc7077f001f0e8305731c8c6
#
_cell.length_a   1.000
_cell.length_b   1.000
_cell.length_c   1.000
_cell.angle_alpha   90.00
_cell.angle_beta   90.00
_cell.angle_gamma   90.00
#
_symmetry.space_group_name_H-M   'P 1'
#
loop_
_entity.id
_entity.type
_entity.pdbx_description
1 polymer ?
#
loop_
_entity_poly.entity_id
_entity_poly.type
_entity_poly.pdbx_seq_one_letter_code
_entity_poly.pdbx_strand_id
1 'polypeptide(L)'
;MPDSGDVTSVEQSPRSEGESQVRVYGVPPQDGAQPTNIVRSFLDATTSDEADFRTATQYLAKSAKRTWRPFQVTNVLQERPKPEPKALPNREDSNGYTVTLSGSQVAAVDDSHAYTPEEKPYRQTIHLIKEGGQWRIDRLPDGLVLGLSDFQRIYRSVNKYYFASYNSESGEPKANRNALVADPVYLRQRIKPITASVEALLSGPTDWLNQVTTSAFPSGTRLAAHDLALDDSNALRVKLSKDAVNTDSTQCKQMAAQLFFTVQDMTRASKISEVELQDNSGNSLCSLSQEQAERDFAPSPGTGSSGKEYFIDGDHKVVAMSDTATEPTPVRGPFGSGKTPLRSVAISRGEDTAAGVSSDGRSLYVAGLEDGIERGDPLLTSTGAAKNPDTGLTAPSWDGLGDLWIADRDAHGSRLMRLREGKGAPEKVSVPGLDGRRIKAIKVAADGIRIAVLVEDEGRTTLQLGRVERDGTSTHPALSVQELRPIAPQLEDVVAASWAGGSRLVVVGRESGGVQQMQFMETDGSASNAQTLPGVNGVKAVAASEDETRPLIADATEGIVRLPPDANWKTVAKEGSAPVYPG
;
A
#
# COMPACT_ATOMS: atom_id res chain seq x y z
N MET A 1 -16.13 -44.23 53.03
CA MET A 1 -15.45 -43.06 52.45
C MET A 1 -14.41 -43.61 51.50
N PRO A 2 -14.55 -43.48 50.19
CA PRO A 2 -13.50 -43.76 49.25
C PRO A 2 -12.67 -42.50 48.97
N ASP A 3 -11.37 -42.72 48.91
CA ASP A 3 -10.28 -41.79 48.75
C ASP A 3 -10.29 -41.06 47.41
N SER A 4 -9.73 -39.87 47.42
CA SER A 4 -9.54 -39.00 46.30
C SER A 4 -8.58 -39.56 45.26
N GLY A 5 -9.05 -39.77 44.04
CA GLY A 5 -8.20 -40.03 42.91
C GLY A 5 -7.60 -38.77 42.32
N ASP A 6 -6.30 -38.81 42.02
CA ASP A 6 -5.54 -37.71 41.41
C ASP A 6 -6.16 -37.26 40.06
N VAL A 7 -6.40 -35.95 39.95
CA VAL A 7 -6.79 -35.34 38.68
C VAL A 7 -5.53 -35.13 37.85
N THR A 8 -5.26 -36.03 36.92
CA THR A 8 -4.29 -35.81 35.85
C THR A 8 -4.85 -34.76 34.90
N SER A 9 -4.22 -33.57 34.88
CA SER A 9 -4.44 -32.56 33.86
C SER A 9 -3.98 -33.13 32.51
N VAL A 10 -4.93 -33.43 31.64
CA VAL A 10 -4.64 -33.65 30.23
C VAL A 10 -4.20 -32.29 29.66
N GLU A 11 -2.93 -32.16 29.32
CA GLU A 11 -2.44 -31.07 28.46
C GLU A 11 -3.26 -31.10 27.16
N GLN A 12 -4.17 -30.18 27.05
CA GLN A 12 -4.79 -29.85 25.78
C GLN A 12 -3.69 -29.27 24.90
N SER A 13 -3.19 -30.08 23.95
CA SER A 13 -2.46 -29.55 22.80
C SER A 13 -3.26 -28.36 22.22
N PRO A 14 -2.62 -27.22 21.92
CA PRO A 14 -3.32 -26.14 21.28
C PRO A 14 -3.84 -26.70 19.94
N ARG A 15 -5.14 -26.97 19.89
CA ARG A 15 -5.83 -27.12 18.61
C ARG A 15 -5.56 -25.80 17.90
N SER A 16 -4.82 -25.86 16.78
CA SER A 16 -4.87 -24.83 15.78
C SER A 16 -6.35 -24.46 15.63
N GLU A 17 -6.70 -23.24 15.96
CA GLU A 17 -7.95 -22.63 15.53
C GLU A 17 -7.89 -22.54 14.01
N GLY A 18 -8.09 -23.68 13.34
CA GLY A 18 -8.56 -23.72 11.99
C GLY A 18 -9.90 -23.00 12.06
N GLU A 19 -9.94 -21.75 11.64
CA GLU A 19 -11.18 -21.05 11.38
C GLU A 19 -12.12 -22.05 10.71
N SER A 20 -13.22 -22.33 11.36
CA SER A 20 -14.34 -23.10 10.81
C SER A 20 -14.87 -22.28 9.64
N GLN A 21 -14.22 -22.38 8.48
CA GLN A 21 -14.51 -21.58 7.29
C GLN A 21 -15.83 -22.07 6.72
N VAL A 22 -16.90 -21.40 7.08
CA VAL A 22 -18.21 -21.59 6.45
C VAL A 22 -18.07 -21.19 4.98
N ARG A 23 -18.04 -22.20 4.10
CA ARG A 23 -18.07 -21.97 2.65
C ARG A 23 -19.45 -21.50 2.24
N VAL A 24 -19.50 -20.41 1.50
CA VAL A 24 -20.74 -19.89 0.94
C VAL A 24 -20.96 -20.51 -0.43
N TYR A 25 -22.01 -21.31 -0.56
CA TYR A 25 -22.42 -21.89 -1.84
C TYR A 25 -23.55 -21.06 -2.45
N GLY A 26 -23.48 -20.88 -3.76
CA GLY A 26 -24.57 -20.28 -4.51
C GLY A 26 -25.82 -21.19 -4.49
N VAL A 27 -27.00 -20.57 -4.46
CA VAL A 27 -28.28 -21.28 -4.58
C VAL A 27 -28.71 -21.22 -6.05
N PRO A 28 -29.12 -22.32 -6.70
CA PRO A 28 -29.58 -22.30 -8.09
C PRO A 28 -30.94 -21.58 -8.23
N PRO A 29 -31.29 -21.07 -9.43
CA PRO A 29 -32.56 -20.40 -9.66
C PRO A 29 -33.75 -21.32 -9.39
N GLN A 30 -34.74 -20.80 -8.66
CA GLN A 30 -35.99 -21.52 -8.37
C GLN A 30 -36.98 -21.38 -9.53
N ASP A 31 -37.76 -22.43 -9.77
CA ASP A 31 -38.82 -22.43 -10.77
C ASP A 31 -39.93 -21.41 -10.41
N GLY A 32 -40.36 -20.66 -11.42
CA GLY A 32 -41.39 -19.63 -11.25
C GLY A 32 -40.94 -18.34 -10.55
N ALA A 33 -39.64 -18.21 -10.25
CA ALA A 33 -39.11 -17.01 -9.57
C ALA A 33 -39.36 -15.73 -10.39
N GLN A 34 -39.75 -14.66 -9.72
CA GLN A 34 -40.01 -13.34 -10.31
C GLN A 34 -38.69 -12.69 -10.80
N PRO A 35 -38.72 -11.82 -11.84
CA PRO A 35 -37.53 -11.23 -12.44
C PRO A 35 -36.58 -10.55 -11.43
N THR A 36 -37.14 -9.74 -10.52
CA THR A 36 -36.34 -9.05 -9.49
C THR A 36 -35.66 -10.04 -8.53
N ASN A 37 -36.31 -11.17 -8.23
CA ASN A 37 -35.73 -12.23 -7.40
C ASN A 37 -34.62 -12.98 -8.15
N ILE A 38 -34.79 -13.20 -9.45
CA ILE A 38 -33.72 -13.77 -10.31
C ILE A 38 -32.46 -12.89 -10.24
N VAL A 39 -32.60 -11.56 -10.38
CA VAL A 39 -31.47 -10.64 -10.28
C VAL A 39 -30.84 -10.64 -8.88
N ARG A 40 -31.67 -10.59 -7.83
CA ARG A 40 -31.17 -10.64 -6.44
C ARG A 40 -30.38 -11.92 -6.17
N SER A 41 -30.95 -13.06 -6.50
CA SER A 41 -30.30 -14.36 -6.30
C SER A 41 -29.08 -14.56 -7.18
N PHE A 42 -29.04 -13.96 -8.37
CA PHE A 42 -27.85 -13.89 -9.21
C PHE A 42 -26.73 -13.12 -8.49
N LEU A 43 -27.01 -11.94 -7.95
CA LEU A 43 -26.05 -11.15 -7.19
C LEU A 43 -25.55 -11.92 -5.94
N ASP A 44 -26.45 -12.59 -5.22
CA ASP A 44 -26.07 -13.44 -4.09
C ASP A 44 -25.18 -14.61 -4.55
N ALA A 45 -25.46 -15.25 -5.68
CA ALA A 45 -24.64 -16.34 -6.22
C ALA A 45 -23.24 -15.87 -6.67
N THR A 46 -23.07 -14.60 -7.07
CA THR A 46 -21.75 -14.03 -7.37
C THR A 46 -20.87 -13.81 -6.13
N THR A 47 -21.45 -13.85 -4.93
CA THR A 47 -20.69 -13.76 -3.67
C THR A 47 -20.27 -15.13 -3.10
N SER A 48 -20.53 -16.23 -3.83
CA SER A 48 -20.16 -17.59 -3.43
C SER A 48 -18.67 -17.86 -3.57
N ASP A 49 -18.18 -18.91 -2.89
CA ASP A 49 -16.78 -19.36 -2.97
C ASP A 49 -16.52 -20.28 -4.19
N GLU A 50 -17.32 -20.16 -5.25
CA GLU A 50 -17.11 -20.87 -6.51
C GLU A 50 -16.10 -20.16 -7.42
N ALA A 51 -15.09 -20.88 -7.90
CA ALA A 51 -14.03 -20.30 -8.73
C ALA A 51 -14.54 -19.76 -10.08
N ASP A 52 -15.48 -20.48 -10.68
CA ASP A 52 -16.00 -20.26 -12.03
C ASP A 52 -17.42 -19.69 -12.07
N PHE A 53 -17.97 -19.28 -10.92
CA PHE A 53 -19.35 -18.76 -10.80
C PHE A 53 -20.42 -19.69 -11.42
N ARG A 54 -20.23 -21.00 -11.31
CA ARG A 54 -21.09 -22.02 -11.93
C ARG A 54 -22.57 -21.83 -11.57
N THR A 55 -22.86 -21.56 -10.30
CA THR A 55 -24.24 -21.33 -9.86
C THR A 55 -24.78 -20.01 -10.38
N ALA A 56 -24.00 -18.93 -10.36
CA ALA A 56 -24.41 -17.64 -10.92
C ALA A 56 -24.73 -17.73 -12.41
N THR A 57 -23.96 -18.52 -13.19
CA THR A 57 -24.22 -18.71 -14.63
C THR A 57 -25.55 -19.40 -14.91
N GLN A 58 -26.18 -20.12 -13.97
CA GLN A 58 -27.49 -20.75 -14.17
C GLN A 58 -28.63 -19.72 -14.26
N TYR A 59 -28.42 -18.51 -13.73
CA TYR A 59 -29.37 -17.39 -13.85
C TYR A 59 -29.34 -16.71 -15.21
N LEU A 60 -28.31 -16.98 -16.02
CA LEU A 60 -28.11 -16.36 -17.33
C LEU A 60 -28.81 -17.16 -18.44
N ALA A 61 -29.31 -16.45 -19.44
CA ALA A 61 -29.76 -17.04 -20.72
C ALA A 61 -28.56 -17.58 -21.52
N LYS A 62 -28.79 -18.46 -22.46
CA LYS A 62 -27.74 -19.09 -23.28
C LYS A 62 -26.84 -18.08 -24.00
N SER A 63 -27.38 -16.93 -24.42
CA SER A 63 -26.63 -15.84 -25.03
C SER A 63 -25.66 -15.21 -24.03
N ALA A 64 -26.17 -14.80 -22.86
CA ALA A 64 -25.38 -14.13 -21.80
C ALA A 64 -24.31 -15.03 -21.21
N LYS A 65 -24.55 -16.34 -21.05
CA LYS A 65 -23.53 -17.30 -20.59
C LYS A 65 -22.25 -17.31 -21.44
N ARG A 66 -22.35 -16.99 -22.72
CA ARG A 66 -21.21 -17.01 -23.66
C ARG A 66 -20.45 -15.69 -23.69
N THR A 67 -21.09 -14.61 -23.32
CA THR A 67 -20.55 -13.26 -23.47
C THR A 67 -20.13 -12.64 -22.14
N TRP A 68 -20.76 -12.99 -21.03
CA TRP A 68 -20.47 -12.41 -19.72
C TRP A 68 -19.05 -12.75 -19.25
N ARG A 69 -18.31 -11.73 -18.85
CA ARG A 69 -16.92 -11.80 -18.36
C ARG A 69 -16.86 -11.34 -16.91
N PRO A 70 -17.01 -12.25 -15.93
CA PRO A 70 -17.09 -11.89 -14.51
C PRO A 70 -15.82 -11.26 -13.94
N PHE A 71 -14.65 -11.55 -14.52
CA PHE A 71 -13.36 -11.09 -14.03
C PHE A 71 -12.86 -9.79 -14.67
N GLN A 72 -13.66 -9.16 -15.56
CA GLN A 72 -13.21 -7.96 -16.26
C GLN A 72 -13.13 -6.74 -15.33
N VAL A 73 -14.07 -6.61 -14.41
CA VAL A 73 -14.10 -5.55 -13.41
C VAL A 73 -14.93 -5.98 -12.20
N THR A 74 -14.55 -5.56 -11.00
CA THR A 74 -15.40 -5.68 -9.82
C THR A 74 -15.74 -4.28 -9.32
N ASN A 75 -17.00 -3.87 -9.47
CA ASN A 75 -17.49 -2.60 -8.93
C ASN A 75 -17.87 -2.79 -7.46
N VAL A 76 -17.30 -1.99 -6.58
CA VAL A 76 -17.53 -2.03 -5.13
C VAL A 76 -18.44 -0.88 -4.75
N LEU A 77 -19.61 -1.19 -4.22
CA LEU A 77 -20.59 -0.21 -3.75
C LEU A 77 -20.54 -0.09 -2.23
N GLN A 78 -20.85 1.08 -1.69
CA GLN A 78 -20.93 1.33 -0.26
C GLN A 78 -21.85 0.32 0.45
N GLU A 79 -23.03 0.09 -0.14
CA GLU A 79 -24.01 -0.90 0.31
C GLU A 79 -24.19 -1.98 -0.77
N ARG A 80 -24.88 -3.06 -0.42
CA ARG A 80 -25.28 -4.06 -1.43
C ARG A 80 -26.12 -3.42 -2.53
N PRO A 81 -25.89 -3.78 -3.81
CA PRO A 81 -26.67 -3.24 -4.91
C PRO A 81 -28.16 -3.53 -4.72
N LYS A 82 -29.00 -2.52 -4.93
CA LYS A 82 -30.46 -2.62 -4.80
C LYS A 82 -31.09 -2.85 -6.18
N PRO A 83 -31.64 -4.03 -6.46
CA PRO A 83 -32.37 -4.28 -7.71
C PRO A 83 -33.77 -3.66 -7.63
N GLU A 84 -34.05 -2.70 -8.51
CA GLU A 84 -35.32 -2.02 -8.62
C GLU A 84 -35.99 -2.36 -9.96
N PRO A 85 -37.30 -2.73 -9.97
CA PRO A 85 -38.01 -2.94 -11.21
C PRO A 85 -38.16 -1.62 -11.96
N LYS A 86 -37.79 -1.58 -13.22
CA LYS A 86 -38.12 -0.46 -14.10
C LYS A 86 -39.55 -0.66 -14.62
N ALA A 87 -40.48 0.17 -14.21
CA ALA A 87 -41.82 0.17 -14.77
C ALA A 87 -41.72 0.53 -16.24
N LEU A 88 -42.02 -0.44 -17.13
CA LEU A 88 -42.26 -0.17 -18.55
C LEU A 88 -43.66 0.44 -18.66
N PRO A 89 -43.83 1.58 -19.33
CA PRO A 89 -45.16 2.05 -19.68
C PRO A 89 -45.81 1.02 -20.60
N ASN A 90 -47.01 0.56 -20.22
CA ASN A 90 -47.93 -0.31 -20.95
C ASN A 90 -47.59 -0.53 -22.43
N ARG A 91 -46.88 -1.60 -22.74
CA ARG A 91 -46.96 -2.32 -23.98
C ARG A 91 -46.87 -3.80 -23.67
N GLU A 92 -47.84 -4.53 -24.09
CA GLU A 92 -47.89 -6.00 -24.12
C GLU A 92 -46.83 -6.59 -25.09
N ASP A 93 -45.65 -6.02 -25.19
CA ASP A 93 -44.50 -6.66 -25.80
C ASP A 93 -43.92 -7.62 -24.78
N SER A 94 -44.45 -8.78 -24.84
CA SER A 94 -44.36 -9.97 -24.03
C SER A 94 -42.97 -10.57 -23.85
N ASN A 95 -41.86 -9.93 -24.21
CA ASN A 95 -40.59 -10.62 -24.33
C ASN A 95 -39.45 -10.16 -23.39
N GLY A 96 -39.64 -9.22 -22.51
CA GLY A 96 -38.54 -8.81 -21.66
C GLY A 96 -38.95 -8.09 -20.40
N TYR A 97 -38.08 -8.14 -19.39
CA TYR A 97 -38.21 -7.41 -18.13
C TYR A 97 -36.90 -6.71 -17.82
N THR A 98 -36.97 -5.49 -17.31
CA THR A 98 -35.80 -4.68 -17.02
C THR A 98 -35.71 -4.39 -15.53
N VAL A 99 -34.56 -4.64 -14.92
CA VAL A 99 -34.20 -4.33 -13.54
C VAL A 99 -33.03 -3.35 -13.55
N THR A 100 -33.14 -2.28 -12.78
CA THR A 100 -32.05 -1.32 -12.57
C THR A 100 -31.35 -1.65 -11.27
N LEU A 101 -30.02 -1.72 -11.31
CA LEU A 101 -29.17 -1.73 -10.11
C LEU A 101 -28.74 -0.31 -9.82
N SER A 102 -28.90 0.13 -8.58
CA SER A 102 -28.45 1.46 -8.13
C SER A 102 -27.64 1.36 -6.84
N GLY A 103 -26.77 2.34 -6.62
CA GLY A 103 -25.96 2.46 -5.41
C GLY A 103 -24.94 3.58 -5.50
N SER A 104 -24.10 3.72 -4.50
CA SER A 104 -22.91 4.59 -4.50
C SER A 104 -21.67 3.72 -4.65
N GLN A 105 -20.95 3.86 -5.76
CA GLN A 105 -19.68 3.19 -5.97
C GLN A 105 -18.62 3.88 -5.11
N VAL A 106 -17.77 3.10 -4.46
CA VAL A 106 -16.64 3.58 -3.65
C VAL A 106 -15.29 3.15 -4.23
N ALA A 107 -15.29 2.09 -5.04
CA ALA A 107 -14.09 1.63 -5.72
C ALA A 107 -14.40 0.73 -6.92
N ALA A 108 -13.37 0.46 -7.72
CA ALA A 108 -13.36 -0.58 -8.73
C ALA A 108 -12.06 -1.39 -8.64
N VAL A 109 -12.14 -2.69 -8.97
CA VAL A 109 -10.97 -3.56 -9.18
C VAL A 109 -10.99 -4.01 -10.63
N ASP A 110 -9.92 -3.75 -11.37
CA ASP A 110 -9.79 -4.07 -12.79
C ASP A 110 -9.38 -5.54 -13.04
N ASP A 111 -9.15 -5.90 -14.28
CA ASP A 111 -8.73 -7.25 -14.70
C ASP A 111 -7.26 -7.56 -14.36
N SER A 112 -6.45 -6.56 -14.02
CA SER A 112 -5.12 -6.70 -13.43
C SER A 112 -5.16 -6.85 -11.91
N HIS A 113 -6.36 -6.85 -11.32
CA HIS A 113 -6.65 -6.89 -9.89
C HIS A 113 -6.24 -5.61 -9.13
N ALA A 114 -5.96 -4.51 -9.83
CA ALA A 114 -5.65 -3.23 -9.22
C ALA A 114 -6.91 -2.56 -8.67
N TYR A 115 -6.84 -2.13 -7.41
CA TYR A 115 -7.92 -1.38 -6.75
C TYR A 115 -7.77 0.11 -7.04
N THR A 116 -8.86 0.76 -7.40
CA THR A 116 -8.93 2.20 -7.59
C THR A 116 -10.11 2.76 -6.80
N PRO A 117 -9.88 3.63 -5.79
CA PRO A 117 -10.96 4.31 -5.08
C PRO A 117 -11.63 5.30 -6.04
N GLU A 118 -12.96 5.23 -6.13
CA GLU A 118 -13.74 6.08 -7.02
C GLU A 118 -15.15 6.28 -6.47
N GLU A 119 -15.43 7.48 -5.97
CA GLU A 119 -16.75 7.82 -5.47
C GLU A 119 -17.63 8.40 -6.60
N LYS A 120 -18.62 7.63 -7.01
CA LYS A 120 -19.61 8.05 -8.02
C LYS A 120 -20.94 7.32 -7.87
N PRO A 121 -22.05 7.92 -8.35
CA PRO A 121 -23.31 7.20 -8.47
C PRO A 121 -23.16 5.99 -9.42
N TYR A 122 -23.58 4.83 -8.95
CA TYR A 122 -23.65 3.62 -9.75
C TYR A 122 -25.07 3.38 -10.23
N ARG A 123 -25.25 3.17 -11.54
CA ARG A 123 -26.53 2.81 -12.13
C ARG A 123 -26.33 1.95 -13.37
N GLN A 124 -26.82 0.71 -13.32
CA GLN A 124 -26.73 -0.24 -14.42
C GLN A 124 -28.08 -0.94 -14.64
N THR A 125 -28.29 -1.42 -15.85
CA THR A 125 -29.53 -2.05 -16.25
C THR A 125 -29.28 -3.51 -16.60
N ILE A 126 -30.09 -4.41 -16.02
CA ILE A 126 -30.12 -5.84 -16.31
C ILE A 126 -31.42 -6.14 -17.04
N HIS A 127 -31.32 -6.83 -18.17
CA HIS A 127 -32.49 -7.26 -18.94
C HIS A 127 -32.67 -8.77 -18.80
N LEU A 128 -33.95 -9.20 -18.71
CA LEU A 128 -34.35 -10.59 -18.57
C LEU A 128 -35.35 -10.97 -19.65
N ILE A 129 -35.27 -12.21 -20.11
CA ILE A 129 -36.22 -12.85 -21.01
C ILE A 129 -36.74 -14.16 -20.41
N LYS A 130 -37.84 -14.68 -20.97
CA LYS A 130 -38.28 -16.04 -20.62
C LYS A 130 -37.63 -17.04 -21.58
N GLU A 131 -36.85 -17.97 -21.00
CA GLU A 131 -36.26 -19.11 -21.71
C GLU A 131 -36.82 -20.40 -21.10
N GLY A 132 -37.51 -21.21 -21.90
CA GLY A 132 -38.19 -22.41 -21.39
C GLY A 132 -39.26 -22.13 -20.34
N GLY A 133 -39.95 -20.99 -20.42
CA GLY A 133 -40.96 -20.58 -19.44
C GLY A 133 -40.42 -19.95 -18.15
N GLN A 134 -39.09 -19.92 -17.97
CA GLN A 134 -38.43 -19.39 -16.78
C GLN A 134 -37.69 -18.10 -17.10
N TRP A 135 -37.68 -17.13 -16.15
CA TRP A 135 -36.92 -15.90 -16.32
C TRP A 135 -35.43 -16.15 -16.25
N ARG A 136 -34.66 -15.59 -17.20
CA ARG A 136 -33.20 -15.64 -17.28
C ARG A 136 -32.66 -14.28 -17.73
N ILE A 137 -31.49 -13.91 -17.21
CA ILE A 137 -30.78 -12.68 -17.58
C ILE A 137 -30.15 -12.88 -18.96
N ASP A 138 -30.51 -12.08 -19.96
CA ASP A 138 -29.95 -12.14 -21.30
C ASP A 138 -29.00 -10.99 -21.63
N ARG A 139 -29.11 -9.87 -20.91
CA ARG A 139 -28.15 -8.75 -21.00
C ARG A 139 -27.84 -8.20 -19.62
N LEU A 140 -26.55 -8.10 -19.32
CA LEU A 140 -25.98 -7.52 -18.10
C LEU A 140 -24.61 -6.92 -18.45
N PRO A 141 -24.09 -5.97 -17.63
CA PRO A 141 -22.72 -5.50 -17.77
C PRO A 141 -21.71 -6.62 -17.45
N ASP A 142 -20.53 -6.53 -18.05
CA ASP A 142 -19.41 -7.38 -17.67
C ASP A 142 -18.94 -7.06 -16.23
N GLY A 143 -18.27 -8.03 -15.60
CA GLY A 143 -17.76 -7.91 -14.24
C GLY A 143 -18.74 -8.30 -13.15
N LEU A 144 -18.37 -7.93 -11.94
CA LEU A 144 -19.11 -8.15 -10.69
C LEU A 144 -19.56 -6.83 -10.09
N VAL A 145 -20.64 -6.89 -9.29
CA VAL A 145 -21.11 -5.75 -8.49
C VAL A 145 -21.32 -6.25 -7.07
N LEU A 146 -20.50 -5.78 -6.15
CA LEU A 146 -20.48 -6.22 -4.75
C LEU A 146 -20.71 -5.03 -3.80
N GLY A 147 -21.33 -5.28 -2.67
CA GLY A 147 -21.27 -4.34 -1.55
C GLY A 147 -19.90 -4.41 -0.88
N LEU A 148 -19.46 -3.31 -0.24
CA LEU A 148 -18.14 -3.22 0.42
C LEU A 148 -17.90 -4.34 1.42
N SER A 149 -18.91 -4.69 2.22
CA SER A 149 -18.80 -5.80 3.20
C SER A 149 -18.61 -7.16 2.53
N ASP A 150 -19.27 -7.42 1.40
CA ASP A 150 -19.08 -8.65 0.63
C ASP A 150 -17.72 -8.67 -0.05
N PHE A 151 -17.27 -7.53 -0.59
CA PHE A 151 -15.95 -7.38 -1.17
C PHE A 151 -14.85 -7.69 -0.14
N GLN A 152 -14.89 -7.08 1.04
CA GLN A 152 -13.92 -7.33 2.12
C GLN A 152 -13.92 -8.79 2.63
N ARG A 153 -15.08 -9.46 2.57
CA ARG A 153 -15.21 -10.88 2.93
C ARG A 153 -14.62 -11.82 1.87
N ILE A 154 -14.72 -11.47 0.59
CA ILE A 154 -14.34 -12.34 -0.54
C ILE A 154 -12.91 -12.08 -0.98
N TYR A 155 -12.49 -10.81 -1.03
CA TYR A 155 -11.20 -10.38 -1.52
C TYR A 155 -10.25 -10.00 -0.40
N ARG A 156 -8.97 -10.18 -0.66
CA ARG A 156 -7.88 -9.76 0.21
C ARG A 156 -6.84 -9.02 -0.60
N SER A 157 -6.29 -7.95 -0.04
CA SER A 157 -5.09 -7.30 -0.57
C SER A 157 -3.88 -8.23 -0.42
N VAL A 158 -3.11 -8.35 -1.49
CA VAL A 158 -1.86 -9.12 -1.56
C VAL A 158 -0.85 -8.27 -2.31
N ASN A 159 0.36 -8.15 -1.78
CA ASN A 159 1.43 -7.45 -2.46
C ASN A 159 2.15 -8.37 -3.45
N LYS A 160 2.16 -8.00 -4.72
CA LYS A 160 3.12 -8.51 -5.71
C LYS A 160 4.40 -7.69 -5.56
N TYR A 161 5.55 -8.32 -5.72
CA TYR A 161 6.82 -7.63 -5.57
C TYR A 161 7.60 -7.58 -6.88
N TYR A 162 8.01 -6.38 -7.29
CA TYR A 162 8.79 -6.13 -8.49
C TYR A 162 10.02 -5.31 -8.17
N PHE A 163 11.07 -5.42 -8.97
CA PHE A 163 12.27 -4.63 -8.78
C PHE A 163 12.07 -3.19 -9.25
N ALA A 164 12.52 -2.23 -8.44
CA ALA A 164 12.56 -0.83 -8.85
C ALA A 164 13.45 -0.65 -10.08
N SER A 165 12.94 0.05 -11.08
CA SER A 165 13.69 0.38 -12.31
C SER A 165 14.27 1.77 -12.16
N TYR A 166 15.59 1.83 -12.00
CA TYR A 166 16.33 3.08 -12.04
C TYR A 166 17.03 3.17 -13.40
N ASN A 167 16.81 4.24 -14.13
CA ASN A 167 17.50 4.44 -15.42
C ASN A 167 19.00 4.53 -15.18
N SER A 168 19.76 3.50 -15.59
CA SER A 168 21.22 3.42 -15.41
C SER A 168 21.98 4.51 -16.18
N GLU A 169 21.35 5.14 -17.17
CA GLU A 169 21.94 6.22 -17.95
C GLU A 169 21.84 7.58 -17.23
N SER A 170 20.97 7.72 -16.24
CA SER A 170 20.80 8.96 -15.48
C SER A 170 21.90 9.25 -14.44
N GLY A 171 22.91 8.36 -14.33
CA GLY A 171 24.02 8.53 -13.38
C GLY A 171 23.66 8.23 -11.92
N GLU A 172 22.50 7.62 -11.67
CA GLU A 172 22.08 7.21 -10.33
C GLU A 172 22.93 6.05 -9.79
N PRO A 173 23.15 5.98 -8.47
CA PRO A 173 23.99 4.95 -7.86
C PRO A 173 23.50 3.53 -8.18
N LYS A 174 24.42 2.63 -8.48
CA LYS A 174 24.11 1.20 -8.69
C LYS A 174 23.68 0.47 -7.39
N ALA A 175 23.63 1.18 -6.29
CA ALA A 175 23.61 0.61 -4.93
C ALA A 175 22.32 -0.13 -4.55
N ASN A 176 21.21 0.03 -5.30
CA ASN A 176 19.94 -0.57 -4.88
C ASN A 176 19.20 -1.35 -5.98
N ARG A 177 19.97 -2.06 -6.82
CA ARG A 177 19.39 -2.86 -7.94
C ARG A 177 18.42 -3.97 -7.49
N ASN A 178 18.40 -4.30 -6.20
CA ASN A 178 17.55 -5.34 -5.63
C ASN A 178 16.39 -4.77 -4.79
N ALA A 179 16.10 -3.46 -4.88
CA ALA A 179 14.98 -2.88 -4.16
C ALA A 179 13.67 -3.43 -4.71
N LEU A 180 12.94 -4.17 -3.88
CA LEU A 180 11.62 -4.69 -4.20
C LEU A 180 10.54 -3.68 -3.80
N VAL A 181 9.61 -3.47 -4.71
CA VAL A 181 8.47 -2.56 -4.59
C VAL A 181 7.21 -3.38 -4.46
N ALA A 182 6.43 -3.11 -3.43
CA ALA A 182 5.14 -3.73 -3.25
C ALA A 182 4.09 -3.10 -4.19
N ASP A 183 3.39 -3.95 -4.92
CA ASP A 183 2.30 -3.63 -5.84
C ASP A 183 1.02 -4.32 -5.35
N PRO A 184 0.17 -3.64 -4.56
CA PRO A 184 -1.01 -4.24 -3.97
C PRO A 184 -2.06 -4.56 -5.02
N VAL A 185 -2.63 -5.77 -4.93
CA VAL A 185 -3.74 -6.24 -5.75
C VAL A 185 -4.76 -6.99 -4.90
N TYR A 186 -5.99 -7.09 -5.38
CA TYR A 186 -7.08 -7.77 -4.68
C TYR A 186 -7.38 -9.13 -5.28
N LEU A 187 -7.12 -10.18 -4.53
CA LEU A 187 -7.36 -11.57 -4.94
C LEU A 187 -8.42 -12.24 -4.05
N ARG A 188 -9.15 -13.20 -4.62
CA ARG A 188 -10.15 -13.97 -3.86
C ARG A 188 -9.44 -14.89 -2.85
N GLN A 189 -9.66 -14.62 -1.56
CA GLN A 189 -8.86 -15.23 -0.48
C GLN A 189 -9.08 -16.74 -0.28
N ARG A 190 -10.18 -17.32 -0.80
CA ARG A 190 -10.53 -18.73 -0.57
C ARG A 190 -10.34 -19.63 -1.79
N ILE A 191 -9.88 -19.09 -2.91
CA ILE A 191 -9.74 -19.83 -4.17
C ILE A 191 -8.29 -19.90 -4.56
N LYS A 192 -7.63 -21.04 -4.22
CA LYS A 192 -6.22 -21.32 -4.55
C LYS A 192 -5.31 -20.10 -4.33
N PRO A 193 -5.27 -19.54 -3.13
CA PRO A 193 -4.68 -18.20 -2.92
C PRO A 193 -3.20 -18.13 -3.32
N ILE A 194 -2.39 -19.18 -3.06
CA ILE A 194 -0.98 -19.20 -3.47
C ILE A 194 -0.87 -19.19 -5.00
N THR A 195 -1.63 -20.03 -5.67
CA THR A 195 -1.64 -20.11 -7.15
C THR A 195 -2.06 -18.76 -7.75
N ALA A 196 -3.16 -18.19 -7.26
CA ALA A 196 -3.67 -16.90 -7.73
C ALA A 196 -2.65 -15.75 -7.53
N SER A 197 -1.93 -15.73 -6.40
CA SER A 197 -0.89 -14.72 -6.14
C SER A 197 0.29 -14.86 -7.10
N VAL A 198 0.71 -16.10 -7.38
CA VAL A 198 1.79 -16.36 -8.35
C VAL A 198 1.35 -16.05 -9.78
N GLU A 199 0.13 -16.41 -10.17
CA GLU A 199 -0.42 -16.04 -11.49
C GLU A 199 -0.51 -14.52 -11.66
N ALA A 200 -0.99 -13.81 -10.63
CA ALA A 200 -1.02 -12.34 -10.60
C ALA A 200 0.39 -11.72 -10.70
N LEU A 201 1.39 -12.29 -10.00
CA LEU A 201 2.79 -11.85 -10.13
C LEU A 201 3.32 -12.05 -11.55
N LEU A 202 3.07 -13.22 -12.17
CA LEU A 202 3.53 -13.52 -13.51
C LEU A 202 2.83 -12.69 -14.60
N SER A 203 1.65 -12.14 -14.33
CA SER A 203 0.96 -11.22 -15.26
C SER A 203 1.62 -9.85 -15.37
N GLY A 204 2.54 -9.51 -14.47
CA GLY A 204 3.26 -8.24 -14.46
C GLY A 204 2.72 -7.22 -13.46
N PRO A 205 3.40 -6.06 -13.31
CA PRO A 205 2.97 -5.00 -12.43
C PRO A 205 1.66 -4.34 -12.90
N THR A 206 0.98 -3.67 -11.98
CA THR A 206 -0.18 -2.83 -12.31
C THR A 206 0.25 -1.69 -13.23
N ASP A 207 -0.70 -1.14 -13.99
CA ASP A 207 -0.42 -0.06 -14.95
C ASP A 207 0.27 1.14 -14.29
N TRP A 208 -0.05 1.42 -13.04
CA TRP A 208 0.56 2.54 -12.32
C TRP A 208 2.04 2.33 -12.03
N LEU A 209 2.50 1.10 -11.76
CA LEU A 209 3.90 0.80 -11.43
C LEU A 209 4.73 0.30 -12.62
N ASN A 210 4.11 -0.08 -13.74
CA ASN A 210 4.81 -0.70 -14.86
C ASN A 210 5.92 0.16 -15.50
N GLN A 211 5.84 1.50 -15.35
CA GLN A 211 6.86 2.42 -15.89
C GLN A 211 8.12 2.50 -15.02
N VAL A 212 8.02 2.17 -13.73
CA VAL A 212 9.11 2.34 -12.74
C VAL A 212 9.52 1.04 -12.07
N THR A 213 8.98 -0.09 -12.53
CA THR A 213 9.33 -1.42 -12.01
C THR A 213 9.58 -2.40 -13.14
N THR A 214 10.36 -3.43 -12.84
CA THR A 214 10.64 -4.54 -13.76
C THR A 214 10.44 -5.88 -13.08
N SER A 215 9.93 -6.85 -13.83
CA SER A 215 9.88 -8.25 -13.42
C SER A 215 11.19 -8.95 -13.79
N ALA A 216 11.70 -9.78 -12.90
CA ALA A 216 12.80 -10.68 -13.21
C ALA A 216 12.35 -11.85 -14.10
N PHE A 217 11.05 -12.14 -14.15
CA PHE A 217 10.52 -13.17 -15.02
C PHE A 217 10.57 -12.72 -16.49
N PRO A 218 11.07 -13.57 -17.39
CA PRO A 218 10.97 -13.32 -18.81
C PRO A 218 9.50 -13.17 -19.25
N SER A 219 9.27 -12.31 -20.24
CA SER A 219 7.92 -12.12 -20.79
C SER A 219 7.33 -13.44 -21.29
N GLY A 220 6.07 -13.69 -20.97
CA GLY A 220 5.37 -14.93 -21.35
C GLY A 220 5.58 -16.10 -20.41
N THR A 221 6.38 -15.95 -19.34
CA THR A 221 6.51 -16.99 -18.30
C THR A 221 5.15 -17.29 -17.69
N ARG A 222 4.83 -18.59 -17.55
CA ARG A 222 3.57 -19.09 -16.98
C ARG A 222 3.83 -20.23 -16.02
N LEU A 223 2.88 -20.48 -15.12
CA LEU A 223 2.85 -21.70 -14.33
C LEU A 223 2.67 -22.93 -15.23
N ALA A 224 3.46 -23.96 -14.99
CA ALA A 224 3.29 -25.28 -15.61
C ALA A 224 2.39 -26.21 -14.77
N ALA A 225 2.11 -25.86 -13.51
CA ALA A 225 1.24 -26.59 -12.59
C ALA A 225 0.00 -25.75 -12.26
N HIS A 226 -1.17 -26.38 -12.12
CA HIS A 226 -2.45 -25.72 -11.85
C HIS A 226 -2.75 -25.50 -10.36
N ASP A 227 -1.93 -26.04 -9.47
CA ASP A 227 -2.14 -25.95 -8.03
C ASP A 227 -0.81 -25.86 -7.29
N LEU A 228 -0.63 -24.78 -6.54
CA LEU A 228 0.55 -24.55 -5.73
C LEU A 228 0.17 -24.61 -4.25
N ALA A 229 1.01 -25.27 -3.47
CA ALA A 229 0.90 -25.34 -2.02
C ALA A 229 2.31 -25.36 -1.42
N LEU A 230 2.43 -24.97 -0.15
CA LEU A 230 3.62 -25.21 0.63
C LEU A 230 3.67 -26.71 0.98
N ASP A 231 4.86 -27.28 0.96
CA ASP A 231 5.07 -28.65 1.45
C ASP A 231 5.19 -28.70 2.99
N ASP A 232 5.39 -29.92 3.53
CA ASP A 232 5.51 -30.13 4.98
C ASP A 232 6.68 -29.40 5.64
N SER A 233 7.67 -28.96 4.84
CA SER A 233 8.80 -28.13 5.29
C SER A 233 8.58 -26.63 5.07
N ASN A 234 7.37 -26.21 4.68
CA ASN A 234 7.03 -24.86 4.24
C ASN A 234 7.85 -24.37 3.04
N ALA A 235 8.35 -25.26 2.19
CA ALA A 235 8.99 -24.89 0.94
C ALA A 235 7.96 -24.75 -0.19
N LEU A 236 8.16 -23.76 -1.04
CA LEU A 236 7.35 -23.50 -2.24
C LEU A 236 8.09 -23.98 -3.48
N ARG A 237 7.57 -25.02 -4.15
CA ARG A 237 8.10 -25.50 -5.43
C ARG A 237 7.25 -25.04 -6.58
N VAL A 238 7.86 -24.26 -7.50
CA VAL A 238 7.16 -23.63 -8.61
C VAL A 238 7.70 -24.15 -9.94
N LYS A 239 6.86 -24.86 -10.68
CA LYS A 239 7.16 -25.29 -12.04
C LYS A 239 6.78 -24.22 -13.03
N LEU A 240 7.75 -23.78 -13.86
CA LEU A 240 7.60 -22.69 -14.82
C LEU A 240 7.64 -23.21 -16.26
N SER A 241 7.04 -22.44 -17.16
CA SER A 241 7.13 -22.67 -18.60
C SER A 241 8.58 -22.55 -19.10
N LYS A 242 8.84 -23.04 -20.30
CA LYS A 242 10.17 -23.02 -20.95
C LYS A 242 10.80 -21.63 -21.04
N ASP A 243 10.01 -20.59 -21.00
CA ASP A 243 10.50 -19.20 -21.13
C ASP A 243 11.41 -18.80 -19.96
N ALA A 244 11.25 -19.43 -18.79
CA ALA A 244 12.06 -19.19 -17.60
C ALA A 244 13.37 -20.00 -17.54
N VAL A 245 13.57 -21.00 -18.43
CA VAL A 245 14.67 -21.98 -18.31
C VAL A 245 16.04 -21.39 -18.67
N ASN A 246 16.09 -20.39 -19.55
CA ASN A 246 17.34 -19.82 -20.07
C ASN A 246 17.80 -18.55 -19.32
N THR A 247 17.50 -18.45 -18.04
CA THR A 247 17.92 -17.33 -17.19
C THR A 247 19.25 -17.63 -16.49
N ASP A 248 20.04 -16.59 -16.24
CA ASP A 248 21.26 -16.75 -15.45
C ASP A 248 20.95 -16.95 -13.95
N SER A 249 21.96 -17.34 -13.18
CA SER A 249 21.80 -17.62 -11.74
C SER A 249 21.33 -16.38 -10.94
N THR A 250 21.71 -15.18 -11.33
CA THR A 250 21.29 -13.94 -10.64
C THR A 250 19.82 -13.67 -10.91
N GLN A 251 19.41 -13.73 -12.18
CA GLN A 251 18.02 -13.54 -12.57
C GLN A 251 17.12 -14.63 -11.96
N CYS A 252 17.59 -15.89 -11.93
CA CYS A 252 16.83 -16.97 -11.29
C CYS A 252 16.58 -16.68 -9.80
N LYS A 253 17.58 -16.22 -9.05
CA LYS A 253 17.41 -15.81 -7.65
C LYS A 253 16.50 -14.60 -7.48
N GLN A 254 16.52 -13.66 -8.41
CA GLN A 254 15.59 -12.53 -8.42
C GLN A 254 14.15 -12.98 -8.65
N MET A 255 13.91 -13.92 -9.58
CA MET A 255 12.58 -14.54 -9.76
C MET A 255 12.10 -15.25 -8.48
N ALA A 256 13.00 -16.01 -7.84
CA ALA A 256 12.67 -16.68 -6.57
C ALA A 256 12.37 -15.68 -5.44
N ALA A 257 13.08 -14.55 -5.39
CA ALA A 257 12.81 -13.49 -4.39
C ALA A 257 11.44 -12.82 -4.60
N GLN A 258 11.06 -12.53 -5.84
CA GLN A 258 9.73 -12.00 -6.14
C GLN A 258 8.62 -12.96 -5.66
N LEU A 259 8.76 -14.26 -5.91
CA LEU A 259 7.83 -15.29 -5.42
C LEU A 259 7.84 -15.37 -3.90
N PHE A 260 9.03 -15.39 -3.29
CA PHE A 260 9.17 -15.48 -1.84
C PHE A 260 8.37 -14.39 -1.14
N PHE A 261 8.62 -13.11 -1.46
CA PHE A 261 7.95 -12.01 -0.78
C PHE A 261 6.46 -11.91 -1.12
N THR A 262 6.06 -12.21 -2.38
CA THR A 262 4.65 -12.21 -2.78
C THR A 262 3.84 -13.27 -2.01
N VAL A 263 4.37 -14.50 -1.88
CA VAL A 263 3.66 -15.57 -1.19
C VAL A 263 3.78 -15.45 0.33
N GLN A 264 4.91 -14.92 0.84
CA GLN A 264 5.09 -14.64 2.28
C GLN A 264 4.08 -13.58 2.77
N ASP A 265 3.82 -12.53 2.00
CA ASP A 265 2.80 -11.53 2.34
C ASP A 265 1.40 -12.15 2.43
N MET A 266 1.11 -13.08 1.55
CA MET A 266 -0.16 -13.80 1.53
C MET A 266 -0.28 -14.81 2.70
N THR A 267 0.81 -15.47 3.09
CA THR A 267 0.82 -16.57 4.09
C THR A 267 1.27 -16.12 5.49
N ARG A 268 0.88 -14.94 5.94
CA ARG A 268 1.35 -14.32 7.23
C ARG A 268 1.45 -15.29 8.42
N ALA A 269 0.62 -16.34 8.45
CA ALA A 269 0.63 -17.35 9.51
C ALA A 269 1.72 -18.44 9.36
N SER A 270 2.26 -18.66 8.15
CA SER A 270 3.25 -19.70 7.87
C SER A 270 4.45 -19.07 7.16
N LYS A 271 5.61 -19.11 7.81
CA LYS A 271 6.85 -18.62 7.19
C LYS A 271 7.31 -19.58 6.11
N ILE A 272 7.60 -19.05 4.92
CA ILE A 272 8.20 -19.83 3.84
C ILE A 272 9.67 -20.08 4.17
N SER A 273 10.09 -21.34 4.13
CA SER A 273 11.47 -21.73 4.39
C SER A 273 12.37 -21.55 3.17
N GLU A 274 11.84 -21.86 1.98
CA GLU A 274 12.58 -21.86 0.71
C GLU A 274 11.62 -21.71 -0.47
N VAL A 275 12.07 -21.09 -1.55
CA VAL A 275 11.44 -21.13 -2.87
C VAL A 275 12.37 -21.85 -3.83
N GLU A 276 11.89 -22.93 -4.46
CA GLU A 276 12.58 -23.68 -5.51
C GLU A 276 11.87 -23.47 -6.85
N LEU A 277 12.60 -22.98 -7.83
CA LEU A 277 12.14 -22.88 -9.21
C LEU A 277 12.52 -24.13 -9.99
N GLN A 278 11.57 -24.70 -10.72
CA GLN A 278 11.75 -25.89 -11.52
C GLN A 278 11.32 -25.66 -12.98
N ASP A 279 11.94 -26.38 -13.89
CA ASP A 279 11.45 -26.48 -15.26
C ASP A 279 10.15 -27.31 -15.33
N ASN A 280 9.54 -27.38 -16.52
CA ASN A 280 8.32 -28.16 -16.73
C ASN A 280 8.50 -29.68 -16.45
N SER A 281 9.74 -30.17 -16.54
CA SER A 281 10.10 -31.58 -16.27
C SER A 281 10.35 -31.84 -14.78
N GLY A 282 10.45 -30.80 -13.96
CA GLY A 282 10.71 -30.88 -12.53
C GLY A 282 12.20 -30.81 -12.16
N ASN A 283 13.09 -30.48 -13.13
CA ASN A 283 14.49 -30.23 -12.79
C ASN A 283 14.61 -28.88 -12.11
N SER A 284 15.43 -28.82 -11.06
CA SER A 284 15.68 -27.57 -10.32
C SER A 284 16.47 -26.59 -11.19
N LEU A 285 15.99 -25.35 -11.27
CA LEU A 285 16.66 -24.22 -11.91
C LEU A 285 17.52 -23.45 -10.91
N CYS A 286 16.95 -23.10 -9.77
CA CYS A 286 17.62 -22.53 -8.61
C CYS A 286 16.71 -22.63 -7.38
N SER A 287 17.31 -22.40 -6.20
CA SER A 287 16.57 -22.22 -4.95
C SER A 287 17.03 -20.96 -4.21
N LEU A 288 16.17 -20.46 -3.33
CA LEU A 288 16.41 -19.29 -2.48
C LEU A 288 15.81 -19.57 -1.10
N SER A 289 16.68 -19.67 -0.09
CA SER A 289 16.23 -19.83 1.29
C SER A 289 15.69 -18.51 1.86
N GLN A 290 14.88 -18.62 2.94
CA GLN A 290 14.38 -17.45 3.68
C GLN A 290 15.51 -16.51 4.07
N GLU A 291 16.59 -17.03 4.67
CA GLU A 291 17.74 -16.21 5.11
C GLU A 291 18.40 -15.46 3.95
N GLN A 292 18.54 -16.09 2.79
CA GLN A 292 19.08 -15.44 1.60
C GLN A 292 18.12 -14.38 1.06
N ALA A 293 16.81 -14.67 1.01
CA ALA A 293 15.80 -13.72 0.56
C ALA A 293 15.79 -12.46 1.43
N GLU A 294 15.74 -12.62 2.75
CA GLU A 294 15.73 -11.51 3.71
C GLU A 294 17.04 -10.71 3.70
N ARG A 295 18.20 -11.35 3.51
CA ARG A 295 19.50 -10.66 3.47
C ARG A 295 19.71 -9.88 2.18
N ASP A 296 19.38 -10.49 1.02
CA ASP A 296 19.82 -10.00 -0.29
C ASP A 296 18.71 -9.22 -1.03
N PHE A 297 17.43 -9.41 -0.65
CA PHE A 297 16.26 -8.92 -1.41
C PHE A 297 15.14 -8.33 -0.54
N ALA A 298 15.33 -8.15 0.77
CA ALA A 298 14.27 -7.61 1.61
C ALA A 298 13.71 -6.29 1.02
N PRO A 299 12.36 -6.12 0.91
CA PRO A 299 11.75 -4.89 0.40
C PRO A 299 12.12 -3.64 1.19
N SER A 300 12.36 -3.83 2.48
CA SER A 300 12.96 -2.84 3.37
C SER A 300 14.24 -3.44 3.92
N PRO A 301 15.39 -3.16 3.33
CA PRO A 301 16.63 -3.74 3.81
C PRO A 301 16.88 -3.29 5.26
N GLY A 302 16.79 -4.26 6.18
CA GLY A 302 17.02 -4.09 7.60
C GLY A 302 18.47 -3.80 7.99
N THR A 303 19.29 -3.40 7.01
CA THR A 303 20.71 -3.13 7.22
C THR A 303 20.88 -1.82 7.99
N GLY A 304 21.01 -1.94 9.29
CA GLY A 304 21.59 -0.91 10.14
C GLY A 304 20.62 0.07 10.81
N SER A 305 19.30 -0.02 10.62
CA SER A 305 18.41 0.78 11.43
C SER A 305 18.51 0.33 12.89
N SER A 306 19.03 1.21 13.75
CA SER A 306 19.16 0.93 15.20
C SER A 306 17.80 0.87 15.91
N GLY A 307 16.70 1.06 15.17
CA GLY A 307 15.36 1.12 15.72
C GLY A 307 15.09 2.33 16.59
N LYS A 308 15.88 3.37 16.46
CA LYS A 308 15.69 4.60 17.23
C LYS A 308 14.62 5.47 16.59
N GLU A 309 13.87 6.11 17.45
CA GLU A 309 12.96 7.20 17.15
C GLU A 309 13.68 8.52 17.41
N TYR A 310 13.39 9.53 16.60
CA TYR A 310 13.99 10.85 16.72
C TYR A 310 12.89 11.90 16.79
N PHE A 311 13.14 12.97 17.55
CA PHE A 311 12.27 14.14 17.63
C PHE A 311 13.07 15.36 18.12
N ILE A 312 12.46 16.54 18.09
CA ILE A 312 13.01 17.77 18.64
C ILE A 312 12.40 17.95 20.03
N ASP A 313 13.20 18.06 21.07
CA ASP A 313 12.75 18.27 22.44
C ASP A 313 12.42 19.74 22.76
N GLY A 314 11.96 20.01 23.98
CA GLY A 314 11.63 21.35 24.44
C GLY A 314 12.82 22.33 24.51
N ASP A 315 14.05 21.82 24.55
CA ASP A 315 15.29 22.59 24.49
C ASP A 315 15.80 22.81 23.06
N HIS A 316 15.00 22.49 22.07
CA HIS A 316 15.35 22.54 20.62
C HIS A 316 16.50 21.62 20.21
N LYS A 317 16.77 20.56 20.96
CA LYS A 317 17.74 19.53 20.61
C LYS A 317 17.08 18.42 19.82
N VAL A 318 17.74 17.94 18.80
CA VAL A 318 17.37 16.67 18.19
C VAL A 318 17.81 15.56 19.13
N VAL A 319 16.87 14.73 19.54
CA VAL A 319 17.10 13.62 20.47
C VAL A 319 16.74 12.30 19.83
N ALA A 320 17.40 11.23 20.28
CA ALA A 320 17.15 9.86 19.89
C ALA A 320 16.64 9.05 21.07
N MET A 321 15.72 8.11 20.81
CA MET A 321 15.16 7.21 21.80
C MET A 321 15.06 5.80 21.22
N SER A 322 15.56 4.79 21.93
CA SER A 322 15.40 3.39 21.55
C SER A 322 14.15 2.77 22.19
N ASP A 323 13.73 1.59 21.73
CA ASP A 323 12.55 0.89 22.24
C ASP A 323 12.59 0.63 23.75
N THR A 324 13.78 0.40 24.30
CA THR A 324 14.00 0.09 25.71
C THR A 324 14.36 1.30 26.57
N ALA A 325 14.61 2.47 25.92
CA ALA A 325 14.98 3.68 26.66
C ALA A 325 13.74 4.30 27.33
N THR A 326 13.95 4.79 28.55
CA THR A 326 12.97 5.56 29.33
C THR A 326 13.10 7.06 29.11
N GLU A 327 14.25 7.51 28.64
CA GLU A 327 14.55 8.93 28.42
C GLU A 327 15.26 9.11 27.06
N PRO A 328 14.92 10.17 26.31
CA PRO A 328 15.60 10.52 25.09
C PRO A 328 17.00 11.06 25.34
N THR A 329 17.92 10.83 24.41
CA THR A 329 19.31 11.33 24.51
C THR A 329 19.61 12.24 23.31
N PRO A 330 20.25 13.41 23.51
CA PRO A 330 20.66 14.27 22.41
C PRO A 330 21.54 13.52 21.40
N VAL A 331 21.29 13.70 20.11
CA VAL A 331 22.17 13.19 19.06
C VAL A 331 23.53 13.89 19.11
N ARG A 332 24.54 13.24 18.55
CA ARG A 332 25.85 13.89 18.35
C ARG A 332 25.77 14.96 17.27
N GLY A 333 26.78 15.82 17.23
CA GLY A 333 26.88 16.86 16.20
C GLY A 333 26.02 18.10 16.48
N PRO A 334 25.86 18.97 15.49
CA PRO A 334 25.34 20.33 15.69
C PRO A 334 23.86 20.38 16.10
N PHE A 335 23.06 19.40 15.67
CA PHE A 335 21.61 19.42 15.94
C PHE A 335 21.25 18.94 17.36
N GLY A 336 22.12 18.16 18.02
CA GLY A 336 21.92 17.76 19.41
C GLY A 336 22.31 18.83 20.44
N SER A 337 22.90 19.94 19.98
CA SER A 337 23.35 21.02 20.87
C SER A 337 22.25 22.01 21.27
N GLY A 338 21.13 22.06 20.59
CA GLY A 338 20.07 23.05 20.76
C GLY A 338 20.39 24.47 20.23
N LYS A 339 21.62 24.69 19.77
CA LYS A 339 22.06 26.03 19.25
C LYS A 339 21.44 26.42 17.92
N THR A 340 20.89 25.46 17.18
CA THR A 340 20.20 25.69 15.91
C THR A 340 18.74 25.28 16.08
N PRO A 341 17.85 26.20 16.42
CA PRO A 341 16.42 25.86 16.54
C PRO A 341 15.87 25.38 15.21
N LEU A 342 15.32 24.18 15.21
CA LEU A 342 14.71 23.54 14.04
C LEU A 342 13.20 23.42 14.25
N ARG A 343 12.43 23.48 13.15
CA ARG A 343 11.00 23.15 13.13
C ARG A 343 10.72 21.73 12.65
N SER A 344 11.66 21.15 11.90
CA SER A 344 11.57 19.78 11.38
C SER A 344 12.96 19.21 11.17
N VAL A 345 13.04 17.89 11.26
CA VAL A 345 14.25 17.11 11.08
C VAL A 345 13.94 15.86 10.25
N ALA A 346 14.92 15.35 9.53
CA ALA A 346 14.92 14.02 8.93
C ALA A 346 16.29 13.39 9.14
N ILE A 347 16.31 12.11 9.48
CA ILE A 347 17.53 11.34 9.73
C ILE A 347 17.75 10.41 8.54
N SER A 348 18.97 10.34 8.01
CA SER A 348 19.33 9.40 6.97
C SER A 348 19.14 7.94 7.43
N ARG A 349 18.90 7.04 6.50
CA ARG A 349 18.74 5.61 6.81
C ARG A 349 19.96 5.02 7.56
N GLY A 350 21.17 5.50 7.24
CA GLY A 350 22.41 5.10 7.92
C GLY A 350 22.58 5.69 9.32
N GLU A 351 21.70 6.59 9.76
CA GLU A 351 21.76 7.30 11.05
C GLU A 351 23.08 8.08 11.27
N ASP A 352 23.76 8.41 10.19
CA ASP A 352 25.03 9.16 10.19
C ASP A 352 24.87 10.63 9.81
N THR A 353 23.74 10.99 9.20
CA THR A 353 23.46 12.33 8.69
C THR A 353 22.04 12.77 9.04
N ALA A 354 21.87 14.04 9.36
CA ALA A 354 20.56 14.65 9.57
C ALA A 354 20.38 15.88 8.69
N ALA A 355 19.13 16.08 8.24
CA ALA A 355 18.70 17.30 7.59
C ALA A 355 17.68 18.02 8.48
N GLY A 356 17.81 19.35 8.62
CA GLY A 356 16.93 20.15 9.47
C GLY A 356 16.53 21.46 8.80
N VAL A 357 15.26 21.86 8.99
CA VAL A 357 14.76 23.16 8.58
C VAL A 357 14.71 24.09 9.79
N SER A 358 15.28 25.27 9.66
CA SER A 358 15.28 26.30 10.73
C SER A 358 13.87 26.62 11.23
N SER A 359 13.76 27.07 12.47
CA SER A 359 12.47 27.38 13.12
C SER A 359 11.65 28.44 12.36
N ASP A 360 12.32 29.35 11.63
CA ASP A 360 11.69 30.34 10.76
C ASP A 360 11.25 29.79 9.39
N GLY A 361 11.50 28.48 9.13
CA GLY A 361 11.11 27.84 7.86
C GLY A 361 11.95 28.19 6.65
N ARG A 362 13.03 28.97 6.81
CA ARG A 362 13.78 29.53 5.68
C ARG A 362 14.92 28.68 5.19
N SER A 363 15.67 28.04 6.09
CA SER A 363 16.97 27.47 5.78
C SER A 363 16.98 25.97 5.98
N LEU A 364 17.47 25.23 4.98
CA LEU A 364 17.77 23.81 5.07
C LEU A 364 19.25 23.63 5.40
N TYR A 365 19.53 22.87 6.45
CA TYR A 365 20.86 22.46 6.85
C TYR A 365 20.99 20.94 6.77
N VAL A 366 22.16 20.45 6.38
CA VAL A 366 22.52 19.03 6.42
C VAL A 366 23.84 18.89 7.12
N ALA A 367 23.92 18.00 8.11
CA ALA A 367 25.16 17.78 8.87
C ALA A 367 25.27 16.33 9.35
N GLY A 368 26.50 15.87 9.54
CA GLY A 368 26.79 14.58 10.17
C GLY A 368 26.41 14.54 11.64
N LEU A 369 26.06 13.36 12.13
CA LEU A 369 25.73 13.07 13.53
C LEU A 369 26.93 12.57 14.32
N GLU A 370 28.09 13.22 14.13
CA GLU A 370 29.34 12.92 14.82
C GLU A 370 29.83 14.13 15.64
N ASP A 371 30.63 13.85 16.66
CA ASP A 371 31.22 14.91 17.50
C ASP A 371 32.23 15.73 16.68
N GLY A 372 32.23 17.04 16.90
CA GLY A 372 33.14 17.96 16.23
C GLY A 372 32.75 18.41 14.84
N ILE A 373 31.63 17.90 14.30
CA ILE A 373 31.06 18.39 13.03
C ILE A 373 30.35 19.73 13.26
N GLU A 374 30.62 20.69 12.38
CA GLU A 374 29.90 21.97 12.35
C GLU A 374 28.69 21.87 11.41
N ARG A 375 27.67 22.70 11.69
CA ARG A 375 26.43 22.74 10.89
C ARG A 375 26.67 23.14 9.43
N GLY A 376 27.64 23.98 9.17
CA GLY A 376 27.88 24.61 7.85
C GLY A 376 26.83 25.66 7.46
N ASP A 377 26.94 26.13 6.23
CA ASP A 377 25.99 27.08 5.62
C ASP A 377 24.71 26.35 5.15
N PRO A 378 23.59 27.05 4.99
CA PRO A 378 22.36 26.45 4.48
C PRO A 378 22.54 26.04 3.01
N LEU A 379 22.12 24.80 2.69
CA LEU A 379 22.14 24.28 1.32
C LEU A 379 20.99 24.84 0.44
N LEU A 380 19.91 25.26 1.09
CA LEU A 380 18.76 25.89 0.43
C LEU A 380 18.18 26.96 1.34
N THR A 381 17.84 28.11 0.76
CA THR A 381 17.16 29.20 1.45
C THR A 381 15.87 29.58 0.70
N SER A 382 14.74 29.47 1.38
CA SER A 382 13.44 29.89 0.86
C SER A 382 13.24 31.38 0.99
N THR A 383 12.69 32.00 -0.05
CA THR A 383 12.20 33.38 -0.03
C THR A 383 10.75 33.47 0.48
N GLY A 384 9.99 32.37 0.41
CA GLY A 384 8.58 32.29 0.80
C GLY A 384 8.34 32.50 2.29
N ALA A 385 9.27 32.06 3.16
CA ALA A 385 9.16 32.14 4.61
C ALA A 385 9.33 33.57 5.18
N ALA A 386 9.59 34.60 4.36
CA ALA A 386 9.86 35.94 4.86
C ALA A 386 8.73 36.56 5.70
N LYS A 387 7.47 36.14 5.46
CA LYS A 387 6.29 36.65 6.18
C LYS A 387 5.63 35.60 7.08
N ASN A 388 5.74 34.33 6.72
CA ASN A 388 5.12 33.22 7.45
C ASN A 388 6.00 31.95 7.28
N PRO A 389 6.49 31.36 8.38
CA PRO A 389 7.26 30.10 8.34
C PRO A 389 6.56 28.96 7.58
N ASP A 390 5.23 28.95 7.57
CA ASP A 390 4.44 27.92 6.88
C ASP A 390 4.39 28.07 5.37
N THR A 391 4.90 29.16 4.83
CA THR A 391 5.09 29.39 3.39
C THR A 391 6.54 29.16 2.93
N GLY A 392 7.40 28.66 3.81
CA GLY A 392 8.78 28.31 3.52
C GLY A 392 8.97 26.83 3.16
N LEU A 393 10.08 26.25 3.60
CA LEU A 393 10.44 24.88 3.35
C LEU A 393 9.54 23.90 4.11
N THR A 394 9.20 22.77 3.48
CA THR A 394 8.53 21.64 4.15
C THR A 394 9.51 20.89 5.06
N ALA A 395 9.01 19.92 5.83
CA ALA A 395 9.89 18.91 6.42
C ALA A 395 10.63 18.15 5.31
N PRO A 396 11.94 17.89 5.47
CA PRO A 396 12.71 17.08 4.53
C PRO A 396 12.37 15.60 4.64
N SER A 397 12.67 14.83 3.61
CA SER A 397 12.50 13.37 3.57
C SER A 397 13.68 12.74 2.84
N TRP A 398 14.30 11.72 3.45
CA TRP A 398 15.28 10.89 2.77
C TRP A 398 14.58 9.78 2.01
N ASP A 399 15.15 9.33 0.89
CA ASP A 399 14.77 8.09 0.23
C ASP A 399 15.80 6.97 0.49
N GLY A 400 15.50 5.76 0.05
CA GLY A 400 16.43 4.63 0.24
C GLY A 400 17.65 4.65 -0.68
N LEU A 401 17.73 5.58 -1.63
CA LEU A 401 18.91 5.83 -2.44
C LEU A 401 19.91 6.77 -1.75
N GLY A 402 19.49 7.38 -0.63
CA GLY A 402 20.26 8.38 0.11
C GLY A 402 20.07 9.81 -0.37
N ASP A 403 19.08 10.05 -1.24
CA ASP A 403 18.74 11.40 -1.69
C ASP A 403 17.82 12.10 -0.71
N LEU A 404 18.03 13.41 -0.54
CA LEU A 404 17.22 14.26 0.31
C LEU A 404 16.21 15.05 -0.53
N TRP A 405 14.95 14.96 -0.16
CA TRP A 405 13.84 15.63 -0.82
C TRP A 405 13.24 16.70 0.08
N ILE A 406 12.84 17.84 -0.53
CA ILE A 406 12.19 18.95 0.17
C ILE A 406 11.34 19.75 -0.82
N ALA A 407 10.25 20.34 -0.34
CA ALA A 407 9.51 21.31 -1.13
C ALA A 407 9.70 22.73 -0.59
N ASP A 408 9.90 23.68 -1.50
CA ASP A 408 9.92 25.13 -1.24
C ASP A 408 8.57 25.71 -1.67
N ARG A 409 7.85 26.33 -0.73
CA ARG A 409 6.49 26.83 -0.89
C ARG A 409 6.46 28.35 -1.04
N ASP A 410 7.21 28.89 -1.98
CA ASP A 410 7.24 30.34 -2.18
C ASP A 410 5.90 30.89 -2.73
N ALA A 411 5.78 32.23 -2.79
CA ALA A 411 4.56 32.91 -3.20
C ALA A 411 4.13 32.62 -4.65
N HIS A 412 5.03 32.11 -5.48
CA HIS A 412 4.79 31.79 -6.90
C HIS A 412 4.44 30.32 -7.14
N GLY A 413 4.26 29.54 -6.08
CA GLY A 413 3.91 28.12 -6.11
C GLY A 413 4.91 27.23 -5.39
N SER A 414 4.61 25.94 -5.32
CA SER A 414 5.49 24.97 -4.69
C SER A 414 6.49 24.40 -5.69
N ARG A 415 7.73 24.25 -5.25
CA ARG A 415 8.82 23.64 -6.02
C ARG A 415 9.34 22.45 -5.26
N LEU A 416 9.19 21.25 -5.82
CA LEU A 416 9.83 20.05 -5.29
C LEU A 416 11.30 20.04 -5.70
N MET A 417 12.19 19.76 -4.75
CA MET A 417 13.63 19.76 -4.92
C MET A 417 14.22 18.46 -4.41
N ARG A 418 15.31 17.99 -5.04
CA ARG A 418 16.15 16.87 -4.60
C ARG A 418 17.58 17.34 -4.41
N LEU A 419 18.26 16.84 -3.37
CA LEU A 419 19.68 16.95 -3.15
C LEU A 419 20.28 15.54 -3.17
N ARG A 420 21.17 15.26 -4.14
CA ARG A 420 21.85 13.96 -4.25
C ARG A 420 22.69 13.72 -2.99
N GLU A 421 22.50 12.56 -2.37
CA GLU A 421 23.17 12.20 -1.11
C GLU A 421 23.12 13.31 -0.04
N GLY A 422 22.07 14.15 -0.07
CA GLY A 422 21.94 15.31 0.83
C GLY A 422 23.02 16.39 0.63
N LYS A 423 23.65 16.48 -0.51
CA LYS A 423 24.78 17.38 -0.81
C LYS A 423 24.55 18.19 -2.08
N GLY A 424 25.38 19.21 -2.26
CA GLY A 424 25.41 20.01 -3.48
C GLY A 424 24.23 20.94 -3.67
N ALA A 425 24.05 21.41 -4.90
CA ALA A 425 22.95 22.30 -5.24
C ALA A 425 21.63 21.52 -5.40
N PRO A 426 20.50 22.06 -4.87
CA PRO A 426 19.19 21.44 -5.05
C PRO A 426 18.78 21.37 -6.52
N GLU A 427 18.36 20.20 -6.98
CA GLU A 427 17.81 19.97 -8.31
C GLU A 427 16.30 20.08 -8.28
N LYS A 428 15.70 20.80 -9.23
CA LYS A 428 14.25 20.93 -9.34
C LYS A 428 13.65 19.66 -9.92
N VAL A 429 12.61 19.15 -9.27
CA VAL A 429 11.82 18.00 -9.71
C VAL A 429 10.53 18.49 -10.35
N SER A 430 10.23 18.04 -11.56
CA SER A 430 8.97 18.37 -12.24
C SER A 430 7.81 17.58 -11.59
N VAL A 431 6.69 18.26 -11.35
CA VAL A 431 5.46 17.64 -10.82
C VAL A 431 4.27 18.09 -11.69
N PRO A 432 4.07 17.46 -12.87
CA PRO A 432 2.89 17.70 -13.67
C PRO A 432 1.61 17.44 -12.87
N GLY A 433 0.57 18.25 -13.11
CA GLY A 433 -0.70 18.11 -12.41
C GLY A 433 -0.75 18.75 -11.01
N LEU A 434 0.34 19.41 -10.56
CA LEU A 434 0.26 20.22 -9.34
C LEU A 434 -0.52 21.55 -9.60
N ASP A 435 -0.45 22.10 -10.82
CA ASP A 435 -1.29 23.17 -11.37
C ASP A 435 -1.52 24.37 -10.42
N GLY A 436 -0.45 24.83 -9.78
CA GLY A 436 -0.51 25.95 -8.82
C GLY A 436 -0.96 25.58 -7.40
N ARG A 437 -1.38 24.33 -7.18
CA ARG A 437 -1.68 23.81 -5.83
C ARG A 437 -0.43 23.77 -4.96
N ARG A 438 -0.62 23.80 -3.65
CA ARG A 438 0.49 23.91 -2.69
C ARG A 438 0.86 22.56 -2.09
N ILE A 439 2.15 22.24 -2.08
CA ILE A 439 2.67 21.10 -1.34
C ILE A 439 2.78 21.47 0.14
N LYS A 440 2.05 20.78 1.01
CA LYS A 440 2.12 20.96 2.47
C LYS A 440 3.19 20.09 3.12
N ALA A 441 3.31 18.84 2.65
CA ALA A 441 4.29 17.89 3.15
C ALA A 441 4.62 16.86 2.06
N ILE A 442 5.77 16.22 2.21
CA ILE A 442 6.22 15.11 1.37
C ILE A 442 6.80 13.99 2.23
N LYS A 443 6.65 12.75 1.77
CA LYS A 443 7.33 11.56 2.30
C LYS A 443 7.69 10.65 1.15
N VAL A 444 8.97 10.50 0.86
CA VAL A 444 9.47 9.59 -0.18
C VAL A 444 9.59 8.19 0.41
N ALA A 445 9.21 7.18 -0.35
CA ALA A 445 9.36 5.78 0.08
C ALA A 445 10.83 5.35 0.01
N ALA A 446 11.20 4.32 0.77
CA ALA A 446 12.53 3.74 0.73
C ALA A 446 12.92 3.20 -0.64
N ASP A 447 11.96 2.76 -1.45
CA ASP A 447 12.23 2.31 -2.82
C ASP A 447 12.68 3.46 -3.75
N GLY A 448 12.49 4.73 -3.35
CA GLY A 448 12.87 5.90 -4.13
C GLY A 448 12.07 6.12 -5.41
N ILE A 449 11.01 5.33 -5.66
CA ILE A 449 10.15 5.46 -6.85
C ILE A 449 8.73 5.86 -6.52
N ARG A 450 8.38 5.98 -5.23
CA ARG A 450 7.06 6.43 -4.78
C ARG A 450 7.20 7.59 -3.81
N ILE A 451 6.32 8.56 -3.91
CA ILE A 451 6.28 9.73 -3.04
C ILE A 451 4.85 10.03 -2.61
N ALA A 452 4.62 10.14 -1.30
CA ALA A 452 3.39 10.65 -0.73
C ALA A 452 3.48 12.18 -0.61
N VAL A 453 2.47 12.89 -1.13
CA VAL A 453 2.41 14.34 -1.18
C VAL A 453 1.09 14.81 -0.56
N LEU A 454 1.17 15.65 0.46
CA LEU A 454 0.02 16.38 0.95
C LEU A 454 -0.13 17.65 0.11
N VAL A 455 -1.24 17.74 -0.62
CA VAL A 455 -1.54 18.84 -1.54
C VAL A 455 -2.70 19.65 -1.00
N GLU A 456 -2.47 20.96 -0.83
CA GLU A 456 -3.50 21.93 -0.46
C GLU A 456 -4.11 22.54 -1.70
N ASP A 457 -5.42 22.48 -1.80
CA ASP A 457 -6.24 23.07 -2.83
C ASP A 457 -7.49 23.70 -2.20
N GLU A 458 -7.75 24.99 -2.44
CA GLU A 458 -8.89 25.73 -1.90
C GLU A 458 -9.13 25.56 -0.39
N GLY A 459 -8.05 25.44 0.39
CA GLY A 459 -8.09 25.29 1.85
C GLY A 459 -8.36 23.87 2.34
N ARG A 460 -8.42 22.88 1.45
CA ARG A 460 -8.47 21.44 1.76
C ARG A 460 -7.12 20.80 1.51
N THR A 461 -6.71 19.89 2.37
CA THR A 461 -5.46 19.16 2.20
C THR A 461 -5.77 17.69 1.92
N THR A 462 -5.35 17.21 0.76
CA THR A 462 -5.53 15.82 0.32
C THR A 462 -4.21 15.08 0.27
N LEU A 463 -4.24 13.78 0.51
CA LEU A 463 -3.10 12.89 0.35
C LEU A 463 -3.10 12.30 -1.06
N GLN A 464 -2.01 12.51 -1.77
CA GLN A 464 -1.78 11.97 -3.10
C GLN A 464 -0.50 11.14 -3.14
N LEU A 465 -0.49 10.10 -3.93
CA LEU A 465 0.67 9.28 -4.20
C LEU A 465 1.15 9.53 -5.63
N GLY A 466 2.42 9.88 -5.78
CA GLY A 466 3.08 10.08 -7.06
C GLY A 466 4.13 9.02 -7.36
N ARG A 467 4.37 8.80 -8.63
CA ARG A 467 5.42 7.92 -9.16
C ARG A 467 6.63 8.76 -9.54
N VAL A 468 7.80 8.43 -9.00
CA VAL A 468 9.07 9.11 -9.31
C VAL A 468 9.69 8.46 -10.53
N GLU A 469 9.68 9.16 -11.64
CA GLU A 469 10.29 8.73 -12.90
C GLU A 469 11.65 9.40 -13.08
N ARG A 470 12.63 8.59 -13.48
CA ARG A 470 14.00 9.02 -13.77
C ARG A 470 14.29 8.82 -15.23
N ASP A 471 13.92 9.83 -16.00
CA ASP A 471 14.15 9.87 -17.46
C ASP A 471 15.41 10.65 -17.80
N GLY A 472 15.82 10.58 -19.07
CA GLY A 472 16.95 11.33 -19.56
C GLY A 472 18.24 10.53 -19.63
N THR A 473 19.30 11.23 -19.99
CA THR A 473 20.66 10.66 -20.14
C THR A 473 21.54 11.08 -18.96
N SER A 474 22.72 10.46 -18.82
CA SER A 474 23.71 10.86 -17.81
C SER A 474 24.14 12.34 -17.92
N THR A 475 24.02 12.94 -19.12
CA THR A 475 24.34 14.36 -19.36
C THR A 475 23.14 15.31 -19.16
N HIS A 476 21.92 14.80 -19.26
CA HIS A 476 20.68 15.56 -19.08
C HIS A 476 19.67 14.71 -18.30
N PRO A 477 19.92 14.46 -17.00
CA PRO A 477 19.00 13.71 -16.18
C PRO A 477 17.71 14.49 -16.00
N ALA A 478 16.57 13.84 -16.22
CA ALA A 478 15.26 14.38 -15.97
C ALA A 478 14.61 13.60 -14.83
N LEU A 479 14.20 14.32 -13.79
CA LEU A 479 13.49 13.76 -12.64
C LEU A 479 12.11 14.39 -12.54
N SER A 480 11.09 13.54 -12.44
CA SER A 480 9.71 14.00 -12.34
C SER A 480 8.89 13.12 -11.40
N VAL A 481 7.82 13.71 -10.84
CA VAL A 481 6.77 12.99 -10.13
C VAL A 481 5.56 12.96 -11.02
N GLN A 482 5.18 11.78 -11.48
CA GLN A 482 4.09 11.59 -12.43
C GLN A 482 2.86 10.95 -11.76
N GLU A 483 1.71 11.10 -12.40
CA GLU A 483 0.46 10.46 -12.05
C GLU A 483 0.09 10.55 -10.56
N LEU A 484 0.02 11.80 -10.04
CA LEU A 484 -0.51 12.05 -8.71
C LEU A 484 -1.95 11.53 -8.60
N ARG A 485 -2.16 10.52 -7.75
CA ARG A 485 -3.48 9.92 -7.51
C ARG A 485 -3.90 10.08 -6.05
N PRO A 486 -5.16 10.42 -5.76
CA PRO A 486 -5.66 10.44 -4.39
C PRO A 486 -5.71 9.02 -3.82
N ILE A 487 -5.20 8.83 -2.59
CA ILE A 487 -5.22 7.53 -1.92
C ILE A 487 -6.08 7.52 -0.65
N ALA A 488 -6.64 8.64 -0.27
CA ALA A 488 -7.57 8.75 0.86
C ALA A 488 -8.72 9.71 0.51
N PRO A 489 -9.52 9.43 -0.55
CA PRO A 489 -10.54 10.37 -1.03
C PRO A 489 -11.64 10.64 0.00
N GLN A 490 -11.89 9.70 0.93
CA GLN A 490 -12.85 9.86 2.03
C GLN A 490 -12.41 10.91 3.06
N LEU A 491 -11.11 11.27 3.12
CA LEU A 491 -10.62 12.28 4.04
C LEU A 491 -10.69 13.66 3.38
N GLU A 492 -11.43 14.56 4.00
CA GLU A 492 -11.60 15.93 3.53
C GLU A 492 -10.39 16.82 3.86
N ASP A 493 -9.69 16.51 4.96
CA ASP A 493 -8.52 17.26 5.41
C ASP A 493 -7.48 16.34 6.05
N VAL A 494 -6.34 16.18 5.40
CA VAL A 494 -5.23 15.35 5.86
C VAL A 494 -4.18 16.24 6.52
N VAL A 495 -3.86 15.95 7.77
CA VAL A 495 -2.90 16.70 8.58
C VAL A 495 -1.47 16.17 8.44
N ALA A 496 -1.33 14.84 8.47
CA ALA A 496 -0.02 14.18 8.41
C ALA A 496 -0.14 12.79 7.78
N ALA A 497 0.95 12.33 7.17
CA ALA A 497 1.12 10.96 6.69
C ALA A 497 2.57 10.50 6.83
N SER A 498 2.78 9.20 7.05
CA SER A 498 4.10 8.57 7.08
C SER A 498 4.02 7.16 6.50
N TRP A 499 5.07 6.72 5.82
CA TRP A 499 5.20 5.33 5.40
C TRP A 499 5.24 4.42 6.62
N ALA A 500 4.49 3.34 6.59
CA ALA A 500 4.33 2.37 7.68
C ALA A 500 4.46 0.94 7.14
N GLY A 501 5.50 0.70 6.39
CA GLY A 501 5.75 -0.53 5.63
C GLY A 501 5.89 -0.26 4.13
N GLY A 502 6.10 -1.32 3.35
CA GLY A 502 6.34 -1.22 1.91
C GLY A 502 5.11 -0.87 1.07
N SER A 503 3.88 -1.09 1.57
CA SER A 503 2.64 -0.90 0.82
C SER A 503 1.59 -0.05 1.51
N ARG A 504 1.87 0.51 2.69
CA ARG A 504 0.88 1.29 3.44
C ARG A 504 1.45 2.54 4.07
N LEU A 505 0.56 3.48 4.34
CA LEU A 505 0.84 4.70 5.11
C LEU A 505 -0.04 4.73 6.36
N VAL A 506 0.48 5.32 7.44
CA VAL A 506 -0.37 5.85 8.51
C VAL A 506 -0.76 7.28 8.12
N VAL A 507 -2.05 7.57 8.19
CA VAL A 507 -2.64 8.85 7.77
C VAL A 507 -3.44 9.43 8.91
N VAL A 508 -3.23 10.71 9.18
CA VAL A 508 -4.00 11.50 10.15
C VAL A 508 -4.85 12.50 9.39
N GLY A 509 -6.15 12.40 9.52
CA GLY A 509 -7.08 13.28 8.81
C GLY A 509 -8.48 13.23 9.41
N ARG A 510 -9.41 13.88 8.75
CA ARG A 510 -10.83 13.86 9.13
C ARG A 510 -11.72 13.70 7.91
N GLU A 511 -12.79 12.96 8.08
CA GLU A 511 -13.89 12.92 7.13
C GLU A 511 -14.76 14.18 7.26
N SER A 512 -15.61 14.42 6.26
CA SER A 512 -16.52 15.58 6.26
C SER A 512 -17.42 15.59 7.50
N GLY A 513 -17.32 16.68 8.29
CA GLY A 513 -18.07 16.80 9.55
C GLY A 513 -17.63 15.87 10.68
N GLY A 514 -16.56 15.08 10.47
CA GLY A 514 -16.02 14.13 11.44
C GLY A 514 -14.96 14.73 12.36
N VAL A 515 -14.47 13.90 13.28
CA VAL A 515 -13.31 14.20 14.15
C VAL A 515 -12.02 13.72 13.51
N GLN A 516 -10.89 14.27 13.94
CA GLN A 516 -9.56 13.80 13.51
C GLN A 516 -9.37 12.34 13.90
N GLN A 517 -8.97 11.53 12.94
CA GLN A 517 -8.70 10.09 13.10
C GLN A 517 -7.32 9.75 12.54
N MET A 518 -6.74 8.68 13.07
CA MET A 518 -5.51 8.08 12.56
C MET A 518 -5.84 6.68 12.05
N GLN A 519 -5.44 6.37 10.83
CA GLN A 519 -5.75 5.08 10.20
C GLN A 519 -4.63 4.65 9.24
N PHE A 520 -4.54 3.35 9.00
CA PHE A 520 -3.69 2.83 7.94
C PHE A 520 -4.43 2.84 6.61
N MET A 521 -3.73 3.28 5.57
CA MET A 521 -4.19 3.27 4.18
C MET A 521 -3.17 2.51 3.32
N GLU A 522 -3.66 1.62 2.48
CA GLU A 522 -2.81 0.98 1.48
C GLU A 522 -2.45 1.97 0.36
N THR A 523 -1.34 1.71 -0.34
CA THR A 523 -0.85 2.60 -1.40
C THR A 523 -1.76 2.66 -2.63
N ASP A 524 -2.73 1.77 -2.76
CA ASP A 524 -3.78 1.81 -3.78
C ASP A 524 -5.00 2.63 -3.35
N GLY A 525 -5.01 3.13 -2.12
CA GLY A 525 -6.10 3.93 -1.55
C GLY A 525 -7.21 3.11 -0.90
N SER A 526 -7.05 1.81 -0.78
CA SER A 526 -7.96 0.99 0.01
C SER A 526 -7.71 1.19 1.50
N ALA A 527 -8.77 1.04 2.30
CA ALA A 527 -8.64 0.99 3.75
C ALA A 527 -7.93 -0.32 4.13
N SER A 528 -6.88 -0.22 4.93
CA SER A 528 -6.22 -1.40 5.46
C SER A 528 -7.18 -2.17 6.38
N ASN A 529 -7.20 -3.50 6.27
CA ASN A 529 -7.90 -4.38 7.23
C ASN A 529 -7.17 -4.45 8.59
N ALA A 530 -6.16 -3.59 8.78
CA ALA A 530 -5.43 -3.49 10.03
C ALA A 530 -6.34 -3.04 11.18
N GLN A 531 -5.92 -3.34 12.39
CA GLN A 531 -6.59 -2.94 13.63
C GLN A 531 -6.86 -1.42 13.63
N THR A 532 -8.04 -1.04 14.11
CA THR A 532 -8.36 0.36 14.37
C THR A 532 -7.38 0.93 15.40
N LEU A 533 -6.68 1.98 15.03
CA LEU A 533 -5.72 2.63 15.93
C LEU A 533 -6.45 3.33 17.08
N PRO A 534 -5.92 3.23 18.33
CA PRO A 534 -6.47 3.97 19.45
C PRO A 534 -6.47 5.48 19.18
N GLY A 535 -7.54 6.16 19.57
CA GLY A 535 -7.65 7.61 19.39
C GLY A 535 -6.58 8.38 20.18
N VAL A 536 -6.07 9.45 19.59
CA VAL A 536 -5.18 10.43 20.23
C VAL A 536 -5.56 11.83 19.74
N ASN A 537 -5.58 12.81 20.64
CA ASN A 537 -6.11 14.13 20.36
C ASN A 537 -5.03 15.10 19.83
N GLY A 538 -5.43 15.93 18.86
CA GLY A 538 -4.65 17.05 18.39
C GLY A 538 -3.31 16.66 17.77
N VAL A 539 -3.29 15.60 16.98
CA VAL A 539 -2.09 15.14 16.27
C VAL A 539 -1.72 16.17 15.21
N LYS A 540 -0.46 16.61 15.26
CA LYS A 540 0.14 17.55 14.31
C LYS A 540 1.09 16.86 13.32
N ALA A 541 1.78 15.81 13.79
CA ALA A 541 2.69 15.01 12.99
C ALA A 541 2.68 13.55 13.47
N VAL A 542 2.95 12.63 12.55
CA VAL A 542 3.09 11.21 12.83
C VAL A 542 4.30 10.66 12.12
N ALA A 543 5.00 9.74 12.76
CA ALA A 543 6.06 8.95 12.14
C ALA A 543 5.82 7.46 12.40
N ALA A 544 6.04 6.68 11.37
CA ALA A 544 6.05 5.23 11.40
C ALA A 544 7.34 4.71 10.77
N SER A 545 7.74 3.53 11.16
CA SER A 545 8.85 2.82 10.55
C SER A 545 8.37 1.97 9.37
N GLU A 546 9.26 1.69 8.43
CA GLU A 546 9.04 0.66 7.42
C GLU A 546 8.99 -0.76 8.04
N ASP A 547 9.63 -0.96 9.18
CA ASP A 547 9.45 -2.16 10.00
C ASP A 547 8.13 -2.05 10.76
N GLU A 548 7.13 -2.78 10.32
CA GLU A 548 5.76 -2.77 10.85
C GLU A 548 5.66 -3.22 12.31
N THR A 549 6.72 -3.82 12.85
CA THR A 549 6.78 -4.23 14.27
C THR A 549 7.15 -3.09 15.21
N ARG A 550 7.57 -1.93 14.65
CA ARG A 550 7.95 -0.75 15.43
C ARG A 550 6.75 0.07 15.87
N PRO A 551 6.86 0.77 17.01
CA PRO A 551 5.83 1.67 17.49
C PRO A 551 5.51 2.78 16.46
N LEU A 552 4.29 3.31 16.51
CA LEU A 552 4.02 4.64 15.96
C LEU A 552 4.44 5.71 16.97
N ILE A 553 4.92 6.84 16.47
CA ILE A 553 5.23 8.01 17.29
C ILE A 553 4.53 9.24 16.74
N ALA A 554 3.93 10.06 17.59
CA ALA A 554 3.19 11.24 17.16
C ALA A 554 3.47 12.46 18.04
N ASP A 555 3.43 13.64 17.41
CA ASP A 555 3.31 14.94 18.09
C ASP A 555 1.82 15.22 18.29
N ALA A 556 1.37 15.20 19.53
CA ALA A 556 -0.02 15.34 19.94
C ALA A 556 -0.19 16.43 21.00
N THR A 557 -1.41 16.67 21.45
CA THR A 557 -1.69 17.67 22.49
C THR A 557 -0.91 17.42 23.80
N GLU A 558 -0.65 16.14 24.12
CA GLU A 558 0.04 15.74 25.35
C GLU A 558 1.59 15.70 25.21
N GLY A 559 2.12 16.16 24.08
CA GLY A 559 3.53 16.10 23.72
C GLY A 559 3.83 14.96 22.74
N ILE A 560 5.04 14.40 22.81
CA ILE A 560 5.42 13.24 22.01
C ILE A 560 4.85 11.98 22.66
N VAL A 561 4.04 11.29 21.90
CA VAL A 561 3.36 10.04 22.30
C VAL A 561 3.80 8.88 21.43
N ARG A 562 3.87 7.70 22.01
CA ARG A 562 4.30 6.44 21.38
C ARG A 562 3.18 5.40 21.49
N LEU A 563 2.90 4.70 20.40
CA LEU A 563 1.98 3.56 20.37
C LEU A 563 2.76 2.28 20.02
N PRO A 564 3.13 1.46 21.01
CA PRO A 564 3.65 0.12 20.73
C PRO A 564 2.57 -0.75 20.05
N PRO A 565 2.96 -1.79 19.28
CA PRO A 565 2.01 -2.77 18.78
C PRO A 565 1.13 -3.34 19.91
N ASP A 566 -0.16 -3.53 19.63
CA ASP A 566 -1.17 -4.11 20.56
C ASP A 566 -1.29 -3.40 21.92
N ALA A 567 -0.98 -2.11 22.00
CA ALA A 567 -0.99 -1.31 23.22
C ALA A 567 -1.79 -0.01 23.05
N ASN A 568 -1.77 0.82 24.10
CA ASN A 568 -2.33 2.18 24.07
C ASN A 568 -1.20 3.22 24.00
N TRP A 569 -1.55 4.44 23.60
CA TRP A 569 -0.64 5.59 23.56
C TRP A 569 -0.03 5.86 24.93
N LYS A 570 1.27 6.15 24.95
CA LYS A 570 2.04 6.55 26.12
C LYS A 570 2.81 7.83 25.82
N THR A 571 2.75 8.81 26.68
CA THR A 571 3.57 10.03 26.58
C THR A 571 5.01 9.71 26.91
N VAL A 572 5.93 10.01 25.98
CA VAL A 572 7.39 9.80 26.15
C VAL A 572 8.13 11.10 26.40
N ALA A 573 7.60 12.24 25.94
CA ALA A 573 8.09 13.57 26.28
C ALA A 573 6.91 14.55 26.33
N LYS A 574 6.82 15.37 27.38
CA LYS A 574 5.74 16.36 27.54
C LYS A 574 5.88 17.52 26.56
N GLU A 575 7.10 17.85 26.18
CA GLU A 575 7.43 18.89 25.23
C GLU A 575 8.30 18.29 24.13
N GLY A 576 7.96 18.58 22.90
CA GLY A 576 8.69 18.10 21.73
C GLY A 576 7.86 18.22 20.46
N SER A 577 8.51 18.04 19.31
CA SER A 577 7.90 18.17 17.99
C SER A 577 8.63 17.35 16.93
N ALA A 578 8.04 17.28 15.73
CA ALA A 578 8.66 16.70 14.54
C ALA A 578 9.23 15.27 14.76
N PRO A 579 8.41 14.30 15.21
CA PRO A 579 8.85 12.92 15.33
C PRO A 579 9.19 12.34 13.96
N VAL A 580 10.27 11.56 13.89
CA VAL A 580 10.72 10.88 12.66
C VAL A 580 11.39 9.55 12.98
N TYR A 581 11.29 8.64 12.01
CA TYR A 581 12.16 7.47 11.89
C TYR A 581 13.23 7.74 10.82
N PRO A 582 14.37 7.03 10.84
CA PRO A 582 15.37 7.08 9.78
C PRO A 582 14.79 6.60 8.45
N GLY A 583 15.08 7.35 7.33
CA GLY A 583 14.61 6.99 5.97
C GLY A 583 13.93 8.10 5.24
#